data_3080112c039dda93ebecb0d707413612
#
_entry.id   3080112c039dda93ebecb0d707413612
#
_cell.length_a   1.000
_cell.length_b   1.000
_cell.length_c   1.000
_cell.angle_alpha   90.00
_cell.angle_beta   90.00
_cell.angle_gamma   90.00
#
_symmetry.space_group_name_H-M   'P 1'
#
loop_
_entity.id
_entity.type
_entity.pdbx_description
1 polymer ?
#
loop_
_entity_poly.entity_id
_entity_poly.type
_entity_poly.pdbx_seq_one_letter_code
_entity_poly.pdbx_strand_id
1 'polypeptide(L)'
;MTEGTPPTSKATRLRLMEVAIELFKRHSVAGTSLQMISDELGLTKSAIYHHFRTRDELLDAILEPVLAEVSAIVEAAEAHRTVRARADHMLTGYAALAARNRDLISVLSGDPLVLELLNAKAEWRAIVVRQMRLFADVEPGVGGQIKAMILLSGFAGAARAEYSQFDGPLDEAAFRDQLIAAGRRTLGLRAPRPAD
;
A
#
# COMPACT_ATOMS: atom_id res chain seq x y z
N MET A 1 -33.74 -19.29 -13.20
CA MET A 1 -32.38 -19.91 -13.16
C MET A 1 -31.51 -19.12 -14.11
N THR A 2 -30.78 -18.15 -13.61
CA THR A 2 -29.83 -17.34 -14.40
C THR A 2 -28.49 -18.09 -14.36
N GLU A 3 -28.17 -18.79 -15.46
CA GLU A 3 -26.82 -19.32 -15.67
C GLU A 3 -25.84 -18.14 -15.81
N GLY A 4 -25.11 -17.86 -14.73
CA GLY A 4 -24.02 -16.90 -14.75
C GLY A 4 -22.91 -17.47 -15.66
N THR A 5 -22.53 -16.70 -16.67
CA THR A 5 -21.34 -16.99 -17.49
C THR A 5 -20.16 -17.27 -16.56
N PRO A 6 -19.39 -18.37 -16.75
CA PRO A 6 -18.26 -18.67 -15.90
C PRO A 6 -17.27 -17.48 -15.92
N PRO A 7 -16.72 -17.10 -14.75
CA PRO A 7 -15.81 -15.95 -14.67
C PRO A 7 -14.62 -16.19 -15.59
N THR A 8 -14.20 -15.15 -16.30
CA THR A 8 -12.99 -15.22 -17.15
C THR A 8 -11.78 -15.56 -16.30
N SER A 9 -10.76 -16.20 -16.88
CA SER A 9 -9.49 -16.52 -16.20
C SER A 9 -8.90 -15.31 -15.46
N LYS A 10 -9.00 -14.10 -16.04
CA LYS A 10 -8.57 -12.85 -15.43
C LYS A 10 -9.41 -12.49 -14.19
N ALA A 11 -10.72 -12.63 -14.25
CA ALA A 11 -11.61 -12.35 -13.12
C ALA A 11 -11.34 -13.32 -11.96
N THR A 12 -11.13 -14.62 -12.24
CA THR A 12 -10.75 -15.61 -11.22
C THR A 12 -9.42 -15.26 -10.56
N ARG A 13 -8.42 -14.87 -11.36
CA ARG A 13 -7.11 -14.44 -10.82
C ARG A 13 -7.23 -13.25 -9.85
N LEU A 14 -8.02 -12.24 -10.19
CA LEU A 14 -8.25 -11.08 -9.31
C LEU A 14 -8.94 -11.50 -8.00
N ARG A 15 -9.99 -12.32 -8.07
CA ARG A 15 -10.68 -12.84 -6.86
C ARG A 15 -9.77 -13.65 -5.96
N LEU A 16 -8.85 -14.44 -6.53
CA LEU A 16 -7.84 -15.17 -5.76
C LEU A 16 -6.91 -14.21 -5.00
N MET A 17 -6.50 -13.10 -5.62
CA MET A 17 -5.67 -12.07 -4.98
C MET A 17 -6.42 -11.33 -3.86
N GLU A 18 -7.69 -10.98 -4.07
CA GLU A 18 -8.55 -10.33 -3.06
C GLU A 18 -8.72 -11.22 -1.82
N VAL A 19 -9.09 -12.49 -2.02
CA VAL A 19 -9.25 -13.45 -0.91
C VAL A 19 -7.92 -13.72 -0.21
N ALA A 20 -6.81 -13.75 -0.96
CA ALA A 20 -5.48 -13.91 -0.36
C ALA A 20 -5.16 -12.75 0.60
N ILE A 21 -5.44 -11.50 0.25
CA ILE A 21 -5.23 -10.33 1.12
C ILE A 21 -6.03 -10.49 2.42
N GLU A 22 -7.30 -10.90 2.34
CA GLU A 22 -8.14 -11.13 3.52
C GLU A 22 -7.60 -12.24 4.42
N LEU A 23 -7.12 -13.34 3.83
CA LEU A 23 -6.52 -14.43 4.59
C LEU A 23 -5.17 -14.05 5.20
N PHE A 24 -4.36 -13.25 4.49
CA PHE A 24 -3.10 -12.71 5.02
C PHE A 24 -3.32 -11.81 6.24
N LYS A 25 -4.39 -11.00 6.24
CA LYS A 25 -4.77 -10.20 7.41
C LYS A 25 -5.13 -11.06 8.63
N ARG A 26 -5.85 -12.17 8.40
CA ARG A 26 -6.32 -13.07 9.47
C ARG A 26 -5.25 -14.03 9.98
N HIS A 27 -4.37 -14.53 9.12
CA HIS A 27 -3.49 -15.65 9.40
C HIS A 27 -2.02 -15.37 9.13
N SER A 28 -1.64 -14.16 8.77
CA SER A 28 -0.35 -13.78 8.17
C SER A 28 -0.09 -14.44 6.80
N VAL A 29 0.93 -13.95 6.09
CA VAL A 29 1.36 -14.56 4.81
C VAL A 29 1.91 -15.96 5.05
N ALA A 30 2.72 -16.14 6.11
CA ALA A 30 3.29 -17.45 6.45
C ALA A 30 2.23 -18.49 6.81
N GLY A 31 1.17 -18.08 7.52
CA GLY A 31 0.06 -18.94 7.96
C GLY A 31 -0.98 -19.27 6.89
N THR A 32 -0.90 -18.64 5.70
CA THR A 32 -1.87 -18.84 4.62
C THR A 32 -1.31 -19.76 3.54
N SER A 33 -2.10 -20.75 3.11
CA SER A 33 -1.76 -21.66 2.00
C SER A 33 -2.62 -21.40 0.77
N LEU A 34 -2.12 -21.77 -0.41
CA LEU A 34 -2.93 -21.73 -1.65
C LEU A 34 -4.20 -22.58 -1.54
N GLN A 35 -4.16 -23.68 -0.76
CA GLN A 35 -5.33 -24.50 -0.51
C GLN A 35 -6.41 -23.71 0.26
N MET A 36 -6.06 -23.00 1.33
CA MET A 36 -7.00 -22.17 2.08
C MET A 36 -7.69 -21.14 1.18
N ILE A 37 -6.94 -20.52 0.27
CA ILE A 37 -7.47 -19.52 -0.67
C ILE A 37 -8.46 -20.18 -1.66
N SER A 38 -8.15 -21.37 -2.19
CA SER A 38 -9.05 -22.07 -3.09
C SER A 38 -10.32 -22.55 -2.38
N ASP A 39 -10.19 -23.03 -1.14
CA ASP A 39 -11.32 -23.51 -0.34
C ASP A 39 -12.31 -22.37 -0.01
N GLU A 40 -11.80 -21.17 0.34
CA GLU A 40 -12.62 -19.97 0.59
C GLU A 40 -13.43 -19.55 -0.64
N LEU A 41 -12.93 -19.80 -1.84
CA LEU A 41 -13.62 -19.52 -3.11
C LEU A 41 -14.45 -20.71 -3.65
N GLY A 42 -14.44 -21.86 -2.98
CA GLY A 42 -15.08 -23.07 -3.47
C GLY A 42 -14.44 -23.60 -4.77
N LEU A 43 -13.16 -23.28 -5.00
CA LEU A 43 -12.42 -23.73 -6.19
C LEU A 43 -11.65 -25.02 -5.91
N THR A 44 -11.42 -25.79 -6.96
CA THR A 44 -10.56 -26.96 -6.87
C THR A 44 -9.09 -26.57 -6.69
N LYS A 45 -8.30 -27.43 -6.05
CA LYS A 45 -6.85 -27.26 -5.94
C LYS A 45 -6.19 -27.04 -7.31
N SER A 46 -6.61 -27.76 -8.34
CA SER A 46 -6.11 -27.61 -9.70
C SER A 46 -6.36 -26.20 -10.25
N ALA A 47 -7.49 -25.60 -9.93
CA ALA A 47 -7.86 -24.26 -10.42
C ALA A 47 -6.91 -23.18 -9.90
N ILE A 48 -6.55 -23.19 -8.61
CA ILE A 48 -5.61 -22.19 -8.09
C ILE A 48 -4.20 -22.41 -8.64
N TYR A 49 -3.74 -23.66 -8.76
CA TYR A 49 -2.41 -23.97 -9.30
C TYR A 49 -2.27 -23.65 -10.80
N HIS A 50 -3.38 -23.47 -11.51
CA HIS A 50 -3.37 -22.93 -12.87
C HIS A 50 -3.01 -21.43 -12.90
N HIS A 51 -3.36 -20.68 -11.86
CA HIS A 51 -3.12 -19.24 -11.76
C HIS A 51 -1.82 -18.90 -11.02
N PHE A 52 -1.51 -19.64 -9.95
CA PHE A 52 -0.36 -19.40 -9.08
C PHE A 52 0.25 -20.72 -8.63
N ARG A 53 1.50 -20.95 -8.95
CA ARG A 53 2.22 -22.18 -8.57
C ARG A 53 2.70 -22.17 -7.14
N THR A 54 3.01 -20.98 -6.62
CA THR A 54 3.50 -20.76 -5.26
C THR A 54 2.77 -19.60 -4.60
N ARG A 55 2.83 -19.55 -3.27
CA ARG A 55 2.35 -18.40 -2.51
C ARG A 55 3.15 -17.14 -2.83
N ASP A 56 4.44 -17.26 -3.05
CA ASP A 56 5.32 -16.14 -3.37
C ASP A 56 4.98 -15.53 -4.74
N GLU A 57 4.64 -16.36 -5.74
CA GLU A 57 4.13 -15.90 -7.04
C GLU A 57 2.81 -15.13 -6.89
N LEU A 58 1.91 -15.59 -6.02
CA LEU A 58 0.67 -14.87 -5.71
C LEU A 58 0.96 -13.55 -5.00
N LEU A 59 1.85 -13.55 -4.01
CA LEU A 59 2.26 -12.36 -3.29
C LEU A 59 2.91 -11.33 -4.23
N ASP A 60 3.82 -11.75 -5.09
CA ASP A 60 4.42 -10.88 -6.10
C ASP A 60 3.38 -10.25 -7.02
N ALA A 61 2.40 -11.02 -7.48
CA ALA A 61 1.30 -10.50 -8.31
C ALA A 61 0.41 -9.49 -7.57
N ILE A 62 0.23 -9.64 -6.25
CA ILE A 62 -0.50 -8.68 -5.41
C ILE A 62 0.30 -7.40 -5.23
N LEU A 63 1.62 -7.51 -5.07
CA LEU A 63 2.51 -6.38 -4.80
C LEU A 63 2.82 -5.53 -6.03
N GLU A 64 2.98 -6.16 -7.20
CA GLU A 64 3.43 -5.52 -8.43
C GLU A 64 2.66 -4.23 -8.78
N PRO A 65 1.31 -4.18 -8.77
CA PRO A 65 0.57 -2.96 -9.10
C PRO A 65 0.86 -1.81 -8.11
N VAL A 66 0.98 -2.12 -6.82
CA VAL A 66 1.23 -1.11 -5.79
C VAL A 66 2.65 -0.57 -5.88
N LEU A 67 3.63 -1.46 -6.14
CA LEU A 67 5.03 -1.05 -6.34
C LEU A 67 5.17 -0.15 -7.57
N ALA A 68 4.49 -0.49 -8.66
CA ALA A 68 4.45 0.33 -9.89
C ALA A 68 3.81 1.71 -9.61
N GLU A 69 2.74 1.77 -8.84
CA GLU A 69 2.08 3.02 -8.49
C GLU A 69 2.97 3.88 -7.57
N VAL A 70 3.63 3.30 -6.57
CA VAL A 70 4.60 4.03 -5.72
C VAL A 70 5.74 4.59 -6.57
N SER A 71 6.27 3.82 -7.53
CA SER A 71 7.32 4.29 -8.45
C SER A 71 6.84 5.49 -9.26
N ALA A 72 5.65 5.42 -9.83
CA ALA A 72 5.05 6.51 -10.61
C ALA A 72 4.85 7.78 -9.77
N ILE A 73 4.39 7.64 -8.51
CA ILE A 73 4.24 8.78 -7.59
C ILE A 73 5.61 9.41 -7.29
N VAL A 74 6.64 8.60 -7.03
CA VAL A 74 8.01 9.08 -6.78
C VAL A 74 8.54 9.84 -8.00
N GLU A 75 8.42 9.28 -9.20
CA GLU A 75 8.87 9.91 -10.45
C GLU A 75 8.16 11.24 -10.71
N ALA A 76 6.84 11.27 -10.55
CA ALA A 76 6.07 12.49 -10.70
C ALA A 76 6.45 13.54 -9.64
N ALA A 77 6.70 13.13 -8.39
CA ALA A 77 7.15 14.03 -7.34
C ALA A 77 8.52 14.65 -7.66
N GLU A 78 9.47 13.86 -8.16
CA GLU A 78 10.82 14.32 -8.52
C GLU A 78 10.81 15.34 -9.66
N ALA A 79 9.81 15.33 -10.53
CA ALA A 79 9.64 16.29 -11.61
C ALA A 79 9.33 17.72 -11.13
N HIS A 80 8.89 17.90 -9.90
CA HIS A 80 8.62 19.23 -9.34
C HIS A 80 9.91 20.00 -9.05
N ARG A 81 9.85 21.34 -9.23
CA ARG A 81 11.04 22.22 -9.14
C ARG A 81 11.52 22.47 -7.72
N THR A 82 10.65 22.46 -6.74
CA THR A 82 10.98 22.80 -5.36
C THR A 82 10.85 21.60 -4.42
N VAL A 83 11.69 21.52 -3.40
CA VAL A 83 11.66 20.48 -2.38
C VAL A 83 10.27 20.36 -1.74
N ARG A 84 9.63 21.48 -1.42
CA ARG A 84 8.29 21.50 -0.81
C ARG A 84 7.22 20.95 -1.75
N ALA A 85 7.27 21.29 -3.05
CA ALA A 85 6.33 20.74 -4.03
C ALA A 85 6.56 19.24 -4.26
N ARG A 86 7.81 18.79 -4.27
CA ARG A 86 8.16 17.36 -4.31
C ARG A 86 7.55 16.59 -3.14
N ALA A 87 7.78 17.10 -1.92
CA ALA A 87 7.28 16.47 -0.71
C ALA A 87 5.74 16.48 -0.64
N ASP A 88 5.08 17.57 -1.05
CA ASP A 88 3.61 17.65 -1.05
C ASP A 88 2.99 16.72 -2.10
N HIS A 89 3.60 16.62 -3.30
CA HIS A 89 3.14 15.67 -4.33
C HIS A 89 3.30 14.22 -3.86
N MET A 90 4.47 13.88 -3.32
CA MET A 90 4.71 12.54 -2.75
C MET A 90 3.73 12.23 -1.63
N LEU A 91 3.49 13.17 -0.72
CA LEU A 91 2.56 13.04 0.39
C LEU A 91 1.12 12.76 -0.08
N THR A 92 0.63 13.58 -1.02
CA THR A 92 -0.75 13.46 -1.51
C THR A 92 -0.97 12.18 -2.30
N GLY A 93 -0.02 11.81 -3.16
CA GLY A 93 -0.05 10.56 -3.92
C GLY A 93 0.00 9.33 -3.01
N TYR A 94 0.92 9.32 -2.05
CA TYR A 94 1.06 8.20 -1.13
C TYR A 94 -0.13 8.06 -0.16
N ALA A 95 -0.71 9.17 0.29
CA ALA A 95 -1.93 9.14 1.10
C ALA A 95 -3.13 8.58 0.34
N ALA A 96 -3.26 8.95 -0.94
CA ALA A 96 -4.32 8.42 -1.81
C ALA A 96 -4.14 6.90 -2.05
N LEU A 97 -2.91 6.47 -2.33
CA LEU A 97 -2.56 5.05 -2.47
C LEU A 97 -2.86 4.27 -1.18
N ALA A 98 -2.46 4.82 -0.03
CA ALA A 98 -2.67 4.18 1.27
C ALA A 98 -4.17 4.06 1.62
N ALA A 99 -4.98 5.06 1.26
CA ALA A 99 -6.42 5.04 1.51
C ALA A 99 -7.13 3.97 0.66
N ARG A 100 -6.80 3.88 -0.63
CA ARG A 100 -7.38 2.88 -1.54
C ARG A 100 -6.93 1.45 -1.25
N ASN A 101 -5.70 1.27 -0.78
CA ASN A 101 -5.08 -0.03 -0.57
C ASN A 101 -4.85 -0.33 0.91
N ARG A 102 -5.72 0.16 1.79
CA ARG A 102 -5.54 0.09 3.24
C ARG A 102 -5.26 -1.33 3.74
N ASP A 103 -6.04 -2.29 3.30
CA ASP A 103 -5.89 -3.69 3.69
C ASP A 103 -4.55 -4.27 3.25
N LEU A 104 -4.16 -3.99 2.03
CA LEU A 104 -2.87 -4.43 1.52
C LEU A 104 -1.70 -3.74 2.25
N ILE A 105 -1.77 -2.43 2.49
CA ILE A 105 -0.76 -1.70 3.28
C ILE A 105 -0.64 -2.27 4.69
N SER A 106 -1.77 -2.66 5.30
CA SER A 106 -1.78 -3.32 6.61
C SER A 106 -0.99 -4.63 6.59
N VAL A 107 -1.17 -5.48 5.58
CA VAL A 107 -0.41 -6.71 5.39
C VAL A 107 1.08 -6.40 5.14
N LEU A 108 1.37 -5.49 4.19
CA LEU A 108 2.74 -5.15 3.78
C LEU A 108 3.59 -4.60 4.92
N SER A 109 2.99 -3.81 5.80
CA SER A 109 3.70 -3.15 6.89
C SER A 109 3.72 -3.94 8.20
N GLY A 110 2.92 -5.00 8.29
CA GLY A 110 2.74 -5.80 9.50
C GLY A 110 3.36 -7.20 9.46
N ASP A 111 3.60 -7.74 8.27
CA ASP A 111 4.10 -9.12 8.12
C ASP A 111 5.62 -9.13 7.90
N PRO A 112 6.42 -9.75 8.83
CA PRO A 112 7.87 -9.79 8.71
C PRO A 112 8.37 -10.47 7.43
N LEU A 113 7.68 -11.52 6.96
CA LEU A 113 8.04 -12.23 5.73
C LEU A 113 7.90 -11.32 4.51
N VAL A 114 6.83 -10.51 4.46
CA VAL A 114 6.63 -9.55 3.38
C VAL A 114 7.73 -8.50 3.37
N LEU A 115 8.10 -7.98 4.54
CA LEU A 115 9.20 -7.01 4.67
C LEU A 115 10.53 -7.61 4.23
N GLU A 116 10.81 -8.87 4.56
CA GLU A 116 12.00 -9.58 4.11
C GLU A 116 12.03 -9.74 2.59
N LEU A 117 10.94 -10.22 1.99
CA LEU A 117 10.81 -10.39 0.54
C LEU A 117 10.95 -9.06 -0.22
N LEU A 118 10.31 -7.99 0.27
CA LEU A 118 10.44 -6.65 -0.31
C LEU A 118 11.87 -6.14 -0.20
N ASN A 119 12.50 -6.30 0.97
CA ASN A 119 13.88 -5.86 1.18
C ASN A 119 14.90 -6.66 0.37
N ALA A 120 14.59 -7.88 -0.07
CA ALA A 120 15.41 -8.64 -1.00
C ALA A 120 15.41 -8.03 -2.43
N LYS A 121 14.34 -7.30 -2.81
CA LYS A 121 14.20 -6.68 -4.15
C LYS A 121 14.97 -5.36 -4.22
N ALA A 122 16.01 -5.30 -5.07
CA ALA A 122 16.83 -4.09 -5.23
C ALA A 122 16.00 -2.88 -5.70
N GLU A 123 15.05 -3.09 -6.59
CA GLU A 123 14.15 -2.07 -7.12
C GLU A 123 13.29 -1.45 -6.01
N TRP A 124 12.73 -2.28 -5.14
CA TRP A 124 11.97 -1.79 -3.99
C TRP A 124 12.83 -0.93 -3.04
N ARG A 125 14.02 -1.41 -2.70
CA ARG A 125 14.95 -0.62 -1.86
C ARG A 125 15.27 0.74 -2.47
N ALA A 126 15.47 0.79 -3.79
CA ALA A 126 15.74 2.05 -4.50
C ALA A 126 14.53 3.00 -4.41
N ILE A 127 13.31 2.50 -4.60
CA ILE A 127 12.07 3.30 -4.46
C ILE A 127 11.95 3.84 -3.03
N VAL A 128 12.14 3.02 -2.01
CA VAL A 128 12.06 3.43 -0.60
C VAL A 128 13.08 4.52 -0.27
N VAL A 129 14.31 4.39 -0.76
CA VAL A 129 15.35 5.42 -0.56
C VAL A 129 14.96 6.76 -1.22
N ARG A 130 14.43 6.72 -2.44
CA ARG A 130 13.95 7.93 -3.15
C ARG A 130 12.77 8.57 -2.41
N GLN A 131 11.80 7.78 -2.00
CA GLN A 131 10.66 8.22 -1.22
C GLN A 131 11.09 8.89 0.10
N MET A 132 12.02 8.26 0.84
CA MET A 132 12.58 8.83 2.06
C MET A 132 13.23 10.18 1.82
N ARG A 133 14.02 10.34 0.75
CA ARG A 133 14.66 11.61 0.39
C ARG A 133 13.64 12.71 0.12
N LEU A 134 12.59 12.41 -0.66
CA LEU A 134 11.54 13.38 -0.98
C LEU A 134 10.90 14.00 0.27
N PHE A 135 10.77 13.23 1.35
CA PHE A 135 10.27 13.75 2.62
C PHE A 135 11.37 14.35 3.51
N ALA A 136 12.55 13.75 3.55
CA ALA A 136 13.64 14.21 4.40
C ALA A 136 14.21 15.56 3.97
N ASP A 137 14.25 15.85 2.68
CA ASP A 137 14.84 17.07 2.12
C ASP A 137 14.08 18.36 2.51
N VAL A 138 12.87 18.27 3.10
CA VAL A 138 12.13 19.45 3.59
C VAL A 138 12.82 20.15 4.76
N GLU A 139 13.67 19.42 5.49
CA GLU A 139 14.47 19.93 6.60
C GLU A 139 15.87 19.32 6.56
N PRO A 140 16.94 20.12 6.62
CA PRO A 140 18.30 19.60 6.56
C PRO A 140 18.66 18.68 7.74
N GLY A 141 19.46 17.64 7.49
CA GLY A 141 20.07 16.80 8.51
C GLY A 141 19.13 15.77 9.13
N VAL A 142 19.44 15.34 10.34
CA VAL A 142 18.74 14.25 11.03
C VAL A 142 17.26 14.55 11.29
N GLY A 143 16.91 15.83 11.48
CA GLY A 143 15.51 16.26 11.71
C GLY A 143 14.59 15.87 10.57
N GLY A 144 15.01 16.12 9.32
CA GLY A 144 14.26 15.73 8.13
C GLY A 144 14.12 14.22 7.99
N GLN A 145 15.18 13.46 8.27
CA GLN A 145 15.15 12.01 8.24
C GLN A 145 14.17 11.43 9.27
N ILE A 146 14.17 11.97 10.50
CA ILE A 146 13.23 11.56 11.56
C ILE A 146 11.78 11.87 11.13
N LYS A 147 11.51 13.06 10.58
CA LYS A 147 10.17 13.42 10.09
C LYS A 147 9.68 12.46 8.99
N ALA A 148 10.55 12.12 8.03
CA ALA A 148 10.24 11.15 6.99
C ALA A 148 9.90 9.77 7.56
N MET A 149 10.68 9.28 8.54
CA MET A 149 10.42 8.01 9.22
C MET A 149 9.11 8.03 10.00
N ILE A 150 8.82 9.09 10.76
CA ILE A 150 7.56 9.27 11.50
C ILE A 150 6.37 9.24 10.54
N LEU A 151 6.48 9.95 9.41
CA LEU A 151 5.42 10.01 8.40
C LEU A 151 5.11 8.63 7.83
N LEU A 152 6.13 7.92 7.34
CA LEU A 152 5.95 6.61 6.72
C LEU A 152 5.45 5.57 7.72
N SER A 153 6.01 5.55 8.93
CA SER A 153 5.57 4.68 10.01
C SER A 153 4.15 5.01 10.47
N GLY A 154 3.80 6.30 10.53
CA GLY A 154 2.46 6.76 10.88
C GLY A 154 1.41 6.34 9.86
N PHE A 155 1.71 6.42 8.56
CA PHE A 155 0.81 5.96 7.50
C PHE A 155 0.59 4.45 7.58
N ALA A 156 1.67 3.68 7.75
CA ALA A 156 1.58 2.23 7.93
C ALA A 156 0.79 1.86 9.19
N GLY A 157 1.01 2.56 10.30
CA GLY A 157 0.26 2.39 11.54
C GLY A 157 -1.21 2.73 11.41
N ALA A 158 -1.53 3.86 10.77
CA ALA A 158 -2.91 4.27 10.53
C ALA A 158 -3.67 3.30 9.60
N ALA A 159 -2.99 2.73 8.61
CA ALA A 159 -3.60 1.72 7.73
C ALA A 159 -3.95 0.42 8.47
N ARG A 160 -3.15 0.03 9.49
CA ARG A 160 -3.41 -1.15 10.32
C ARG A 160 -4.48 -0.94 11.39
N ALA A 161 -4.74 0.32 11.77
CA ALA A 161 -5.72 0.61 12.81
C ALA A 161 -7.14 0.16 12.38
N GLU A 162 -7.86 -0.48 13.28
CA GLU A 162 -9.26 -0.81 13.04
C GLU A 162 -10.13 0.45 13.04
N TYR A 163 -11.23 0.42 12.28
CA TYR A 163 -12.17 1.55 12.25
C TYR A 163 -12.75 1.88 13.62
N SER A 164 -12.89 0.87 14.49
CA SER A 164 -13.35 1.02 15.87
C SER A 164 -12.42 1.88 16.75
N GLN A 165 -11.18 2.11 16.32
CA GLN A 165 -10.21 2.95 17.02
C GLN A 165 -10.35 4.45 16.68
N PHE A 166 -11.21 4.79 15.72
CA PHE A 166 -11.47 6.17 15.32
C PHE A 166 -12.87 6.62 15.77
N ASP A 167 -12.97 7.83 16.30
CA ASP A 167 -14.23 8.47 16.63
C ASP A 167 -14.95 8.94 15.36
N GLY A 168 -16.04 8.30 14.99
CA GLY A 168 -16.88 8.68 13.86
C GLY A 168 -16.62 7.93 12.54
N PRO A 169 -17.43 8.20 11.51
CA PRO A 169 -17.33 7.53 10.22
C PRO A 169 -16.03 7.94 9.50
N LEU A 170 -15.25 6.96 9.11
CA LEU A 170 -13.99 7.14 8.39
C LEU A 170 -14.07 6.41 7.05
N ASP A 171 -14.58 7.10 6.03
CA ASP A 171 -14.51 6.62 4.66
C ASP A 171 -13.11 6.83 4.04
N GLU A 172 -12.90 6.32 2.84
CA GLU A 172 -11.63 6.42 2.12
C GLU A 172 -11.19 7.89 1.94
N ALA A 173 -12.13 8.78 1.60
CA ALA A 173 -11.83 10.17 1.35
C ALA A 173 -11.43 10.90 2.65
N ALA A 174 -12.19 10.69 3.72
CA ALA A 174 -11.87 11.25 5.04
C ALA A 174 -10.52 10.72 5.55
N PHE A 175 -10.24 9.43 5.40
CA PHE A 175 -8.98 8.83 5.80
C PHE A 175 -7.80 9.44 5.03
N ARG A 176 -7.89 9.53 3.71
CA ARG A 176 -6.89 10.20 2.85
C ARG A 176 -6.64 11.63 3.29
N ASP A 177 -7.70 12.42 3.48
CA ASP A 177 -7.58 13.85 3.80
C ASP A 177 -6.94 14.07 5.18
N GLN A 178 -7.24 13.21 6.15
CA GLN A 178 -6.59 13.23 7.47
C GLN A 178 -5.11 12.85 7.39
N LEU A 179 -4.74 11.84 6.58
CA LEU A 179 -3.34 11.51 6.34
C LEU A 179 -2.59 12.69 5.73
N ILE A 180 -3.16 13.37 4.73
CA ILE A 180 -2.56 14.54 4.09
C ILE A 180 -2.40 15.68 5.11
N ALA A 181 -3.43 15.98 5.90
CA ALA A 181 -3.38 17.05 6.90
C ALA A 181 -2.33 16.76 7.98
N ALA A 182 -2.27 15.53 8.49
CA ALA A 182 -1.26 15.11 9.47
C ALA A 182 0.16 15.17 8.88
N GLY A 183 0.34 14.65 7.66
CA GLY A 183 1.62 14.67 6.97
C GLY A 183 2.14 16.07 6.68
N ARG A 184 1.28 17.00 6.24
CA ARG A 184 1.67 18.40 6.05
C ARG A 184 2.14 19.04 7.35
N ARG A 185 1.45 18.79 8.46
CA ARG A 185 1.89 19.31 9.79
C ARG A 185 3.26 18.72 10.18
N THR A 186 3.45 17.44 10.03
CA THR A 186 4.73 16.75 10.34
C THR A 186 5.88 17.31 9.52
N LEU A 187 5.67 17.54 8.22
CA LEU A 187 6.69 18.06 7.31
C LEU A 187 6.82 19.60 7.32
N GLY A 188 5.96 20.33 8.05
CA GLY A 188 5.94 21.79 8.04
C GLY A 188 5.54 22.37 6.67
N LEU A 189 4.70 21.66 5.90
CA LEU A 189 4.17 22.13 4.63
C LEU A 189 2.89 22.96 4.88
N ARG A 190 2.74 24.04 4.10
CA ARG A 190 1.50 24.83 4.12
C ARG A 190 0.46 24.15 3.21
N ALA A 191 -0.81 24.22 3.60
CA ALA A 191 -1.90 23.83 2.71
C ALA A 191 -1.85 24.65 1.41
N PRO A 192 -2.19 24.09 0.25
CA PRO A 192 -2.37 24.89 -0.96
C PRO A 192 -3.39 25.99 -0.70
N ARG A 193 -3.12 27.19 -1.24
CA ARG A 193 -4.12 28.27 -1.19
C ARG A 193 -5.29 27.81 -2.08
N PRO A 194 -6.57 27.94 -1.62
CA PRO A 194 -7.68 27.67 -2.52
C PRO A 194 -7.49 28.50 -3.79
N ALA A 195 -7.77 27.88 -4.93
CA ALA A 195 -7.83 28.60 -6.20
C ALA A 195 -9.04 29.53 -6.12
N ASP A 196 -8.81 30.85 -6.29
CA ASP A 196 -9.85 31.85 -6.40
C ASP A 196 -10.70 31.64 -7.66
#